data_d05f90e898111083a5e599c6f29021c2
#
_entry.id   d05f90e898111083a5e599c6f29021c2
#
_cell.length_a   1.000
_cell.length_b   1.000
_cell.length_c   1.000
_cell.angle_alpha   90.00
_cell.angle_beta   90.00
_cell.angle_gamma   90.00
#
_symmetry.space_group_name_H-M   'P 1'
#
loop_
_entity.id
_entity.type
_entity.pdbx_description
1 polymer ?
#
loop_
_entity_poly.entity_id
_entity_poly.type
_entity_poly.pdbx_seq_one_letter_code
_entity_poly.pdbx_strand_id
1 'polypeptide(L)'
;MNHSLLAQTEQTLSTTKDDAELIDESIFFHKWVCLKNDGVVIGICTGTVHTPPENLLAYMYLHDTHQAREAHIAANGPDSSKYPLKTIQVINDHHHITYSCRKLPPPMNPREWLTRNIIQRVNADTTIKYLYTSIHDDDPDLPPSFTKTTITNIVRGEISMIHEYERLPHNQTRFTLRLKVDIKGSVPKKIANMGMSGALQQVYRAYKYFQRDEEIDELEVSLIEMMNIMRGSNTI
;
A
#
# COMPACT_ATOMS: atom_id res chain seq x y z
N MET A 1 -9.12 18.42 -6.50
CA MET A 1 -7.98 17.66 -7.08
C MET A 1 -8.03 16.17 -6.73
N ASN A 2 -8.33 15.79 -5.49
CA ASN A 2 -8.28 14.38 -5.03
C ASN A 2 -9.30 13.43 -5.69
N HIS A 3 -10.52 13.89 -6.03
CA HIS A 3 -11.53 13.03 -6.67
C HIS A 3 -11.12 12.55 -8.07
N SER A 4 -10.43 13.40 -8.84
CA SER A 4 -9.94 13.05 -10.18
C SER A 4 -8.88 11.95 -10.14
N LEU A 5 -7.95 12.02 -9.18
CA LEU A 5 -6.87 11.04 -9.06
C LEU A 5 -7.39 9.66 -8.60
N LEU A 6 -8.33 9.65 -7.65
CA LEU A 6 -8.97 8.41 -7.21
C LEU A 6 -9.69 7.73 -8.39
N ALA A 7 -10.51 8.48 -9.13
CA ALA A 7 -11.24 7.95 -10.30
C ALA A 7 -10.30 7.40 -11.38
N GLN A 8 -9.19 8.09 -11.67
CA GLN A 8 -8.18 7.61 -12.61
C GLN A 8 -7.50 6.32 -12.13
N THR A 9 -7.19 6.25 -10.84
CA THR A 9 -6.57 5.04 -10.28
C THR A 9 -7.54 3.88 -10.23
N GLU A 10 -8.80 4.11 -9.89
CA GLU A 10 -9.87 3.10 -9.96
C GLU A 10 -10.05 2.57 -11.38
N GLN A 11 -10.07 3.44 -12.39
CA GLN A 11 -10.14 3.05 -13.79
C GLN A 11 -8.93 2.20 -14.20
N THR A 12 -7.73 2.58 -13.76
CA THR A 12 -6.49 1.83 -14.01
C THR A 12 -6.50 0.44 -13.37
N LEU A 13 -7.20 0.29 -12.24
CA LEU A 13 -7.33 -0.94 -11.47
C LEU A 13 -8.63 -1.71 -11.77
N SER A 14 -9.43 -1.27 -12.74
CA SER A 14 -10.74 -1.84 -13.09
C SER A 14 -10.68 -3.20 -13.79
N THR A 15 -9.51 -3.85 -13.80
CA THR A 15 -9.38 -5.25 -14.26
C THR A 15 -10.35 -6.12 -13.48
N THR A 16 -11.24 -6.80 -14.19
CA THR A 16 -12.27 -7.65 -13.59
C THR A 16 -11.64 -8.92 -13.04
N LYS A 17 -12.28 -9.53 -12.04
CA LYS A 17 -11.90 -10.85 -11.53
C LYS A 17 -11.90 -11.92 -12.63
N ASP A 18 -12.64 -11.68 -13.71
CA ASP A 18 -12.82 -12.61 -14.83
C ASP A 18 -11.52 -12.80 -15.65
N ASP A 19 -10.61 -11.81 -15.61
CA ASP A 19 -9.29 -11.87 -16.27
C ASP A 19 -8.16 -12.36 -15.35
N ALA A 20 -8.49 -12.71 -14.11
CA ALA A 20 -7.51 -13.03 -13.09
C ALA A 20 -7.61 -14.49 -12.62
N GLU A 21 -6.47 -15.13 -12.43
CA GLU A 21 -6.37 -16.46 -11.85
C GLU A 21 -6.49 -16.40 -10.33
N LEU A 22 -7.38 -17.21 -9.74
CA LEU A 22 -7.46 -17.41 -8.31
C LEU A 22 -6.24 -18.24 -7.86
N ILE A 23 -5.33 -17.59 -7.09
CA ILE A 23 -4.09 -18.25 -6.66
C ILE A 23 -4.26 -18.90 -5.29
N ASP A 24 -5.06 -18.30 -4.43
CA ASP A 24 -5.16 -18.71 -3.03
C ASP A 24 -6.55 -18.37 -2.50
N GLU A 25 -7.19 -19.34 -1.88
CA GLU A 25 -8.51 -19.21 -1.29
C GLU A 25 -8.51 -19.83 0.10
N SER A 26 -8.98 -19.07 1.06
CA SER A 26 -9.30 -19.55 2.39
C SER A 26 -10.67 -19.06 2.82
N ILE A 27 -11.19 -19.56 3.93
CA ILE A 27 -12.46 -19.05 4.52
C ILE A 27 -12.36 -17.56 4.93
N PHE A 28 -11.16 -17.03 5.01
CA PHE A 28 -10.90 -15.66 5.51
C PHE A 28 -10.50 -14.67 4.42
N PHE A 29 -9.93 -15.14 3.28
CA PHE A 29 -9.50 -14.27 2.19
C PHE A 29 -9.49 -14.96 0.83
N HIS A 30 -9.63 -14.16 -0.22
CA HIS A 30 -9.53 -14.57 -1.61
C HIS A 30 -8.49 -13.72 -2.32
N LYS A 31 -7.67 -14.33 -3.16
CA LYS A 31 -6.53 -13.70 -3.80
C LYS A 31 -6.47 -14.07 -5.27
N TRP A 32 -6.50 -13.08 -6.14
CA TRP A 32 -6.42 -13.21 -7.59
C TRP A 32 -5.21 -12.44 -8.13
N VAL A 33 -4.54 -13.00 -9.13
CA VAL A 33 -3.45 -12.32 -9.83
C VAL A 33 -3.62 -12.47 -11.34
N CYS A 34 -3.46 -11.38 -12.06
CA CYS A 34 -3.41 -11.33 -13.51
C CYS A 34 -2.04 -10.83 -13.96
N LEU A 35 -1.37 -11.58 -14.81
CA LEU A 35 -0.14 -11.20 -15.48
C LEU A 35 -0.45 -10.70 -16.88
N LYS A 36 -0.06 -9.44 -17.16
CA LYS A 36 -0.08 -8.92 -18.52
C LYS A 36 1.25 -9.22 -19.24
N ASN A 37 1.20 -9.28 -20.56
CA ASN A 37 2.38 -9.65 -21.38
C ASN A 37 3.51 -8.60 -21.37
N ASP A 38 3.24 -7.41 -20.90
CA ASP A 38 4.14 -6.25 -20.84
C ASP A 38 4.96 -6.14 -19.53
N GLY A 39 4.91 -7.16 -18.67
CA GLY A 39 5.59 -7.16 -17.35
C GLY A 39 4.80 -6.47 -16.23
N VAL A 40 3.62 -5.97 -16.53
CA VAL A 40 2.69 -5.41 -15.55
C VAL A 40 1.96 -6.54 -14.85
N VAL A 41 1.89 -6.49 -13.52
CA VAL A 41 1.16 -7.44 -12.70
C VAL A 41 0.03 -6.72 -11.99
N ILE A 42 -1.18 -7.28 -12.05
CA ILE A 42 -2.35 -6.79 -11.32
C ILE A 42 -2.77 -7.87 -10.33
N GLY A 43 -3.05 -7.46 -9.10
CA GLY A 43 -3.51 -8.36 -8.06
C GLY A 43 -4.68 -7.76 -7.27
N ILE A 44 -5.57 -8.63 -6.82
CA ILE A 44 -6.68 -8.30 -5.93
C ILE A 44 -6.66 -9.29 -4.79
N CYS A 45 -6.83 -8.79 -3.56
CA CYS A 45 -7.04 -9.63 -2.39
C CYS A 45 -8.16 -9.01 -1.54
N THR A 46 -9.07 -9.83 -1.05
CA THR A 46 -10.13 -9.39 -0.14
C THR A 46 -10.24 -10.34 1.05
N GLY A 47 -10.55 -9.79 2.20
CA GLY A 47 -10.74 -10.55 3.43
C GLY A 47 -11.49 -9.75 4.49
N THR A 48 -11.92 -10.43 5.56
CA THR A 48 -12.57 -9.78 6.70
C THR A 48 -11.60 -9.72 7.88
N VAL A 49 -11.46 -8.55 8.47
CA VAL A 49 -10.58 -8.27 9.63
C VAL A 49 -11.42 -7.84 10.81
N HIS A 50 -11.14 -8.35 12.00
CA HIS A 50 -11.90 -8.09 13.23
C HIS A 50 -11.43 -6.81 13.92
N THR A 51 -11.62 -5.67 13.24
CA THR A 51 -11.30 -4.34 13.76
C THR A 51 -12.08 -3.28 12.96
N PRO A 52 -12.31 -2.06 13.51
CA PRO A 52 -12.86 -0.94 12.74
C PRO A 52 -11.95 -0.53 11.58
N PRO A 53 -12.50 0.08 10.51
CA PRO A 53 -11.73 0.59 9.38
C PRO A 53 -10.61 1.56 9.76
N GLU A 54 -10.85 2.38 10.78
CA GLU A 54 -9.88 3.37 11.26
C GLU A 54 -8.62 2.72 11.84
N ASN A 55 -8.78 1.68 12.66
CA ASN A 55 -7.66 0.94 13.24
C ASN A 55 -6.86 0.22 12.15
N LEU A 56 -7.58 -0.37 11.19
CA LEU A 56 -6.95 -1.06 10.07
C LEU A 56 -6.19 -0.08 9.17
N LEU A 57 -6.76 1.11 8.92
CA LEU A 57 -6.06 2.16 8.19
C LEU A 57 -4.82 2.64 8.94
N ALA A 58 -4.92 2.89 10.27
CA ALA A 58 -3.77 3.30 11.08
C ALA A 58 -2.62 2.27 11.01
N TYR A 59 -2.94 0.98 11.06
CA TYR A 59 -1.98 -0.10 10.87
C TYR A 59 -1.25 -0.06 9.51
N MET A 60 -1.94 0.39 8.45
CA MET A 60 -1.44 0.32 7.07
C MET A 60 -0.84 1.64 6.56
N TYR A 61 -1.09 2.76 7.25
CA TYR A 61 -0.93 4.09 6.65
C TYR A 61 0.51 4.60 6.59
N LEU A 62 1.26 4.53 7.67
CA LEU A 62 2.60 5.13 7.71
C LEU A 62 3.72 4.10 7.59
N HIS A 63 4.70 4.43 6.76
CA HIS A 63 5.93 3.65 6.60
C HIS A 63 6.90 3.78 7.80
N ASP A 64 6.66 4.73 8.70
CA ASP A 64 7.50 4.96 9.88
C ASP A 64 7.05 4.17 11.11
N THR A 65 5.97 3.38 11.02
CA THR A 65 5.56 2.47 12.08
C THR A 65 6.62 1.38 12.33
N HIS A 66 6.66 0.88 13.53
CA HIS A 66 7.56 -0.22 13.88
C HIS A 66 7.43 -1.41 12.93
N GLN A 67 6.22 -1.80 12.60
CA GLN A 67 5.95 -2.92 11.69
C GLN A 67 6.41 -2.67 10.25
N ALA A 68 6.22 -1.46 9.73
CA ALA A 68 6.70 -1.11 8.40
C ALA A 68 8.23 -1.14 8.34
N ARG A 69 8.90 -0.68 9.39
CA ARG A 69 10.37 -0.76 9.52
C ARG A 69 10.85 -2.20 9.59
N GLU A 70 10.25 -3.03 10.43
CA GLU A 70 10.58 -4.46 10.53
C GLU A 70 10.39 -5.17 9.18
N ALA A 71 9.27 -4.94 8.50
CA ALA A 71 9.00 -5.50 7.18
C ALA A 71 10.03 -5.02 6.13
N HIS A 72 10.45 -3.75 6.22
CA HIS A 72 11.48 -3.19 5.35
C HIS A 72 12.86 -3.82 5.60
N ILE A 73 13.24 -3.98 6.87
CA ILE A 73 14.49 -4.65 7.28
C ILE A 73 14.48 -6.11 6.80
N ALA A 74 13.41 -6.84 7.05
CA ALA A 74 13.27 -8.21 6.61
C ALA A 74 13.39 -8.38 5.08
N ALA A 75 12.83 -7.41 4.33
CA ALA A 75 12.86 -7.44 2.87
C ALA A 75 14.24 -7.10 2.26
N ASN A 76 15.03 -6.26 2.93
CA ASN A 76 16.33 -5.78 2.43
C ASN A 76 17.54 -6.48 3.07
N GLY A 77 17.32 -7.21 4.17
CA GLY A 77 18.35 -7.92 4.90
C GLY A 77 19.36 -7.01 5.60
N PRO A 78 20.60 -7.48 5.85
CA PRO A 78 21.63 -6.75 6.61
C PRO A 78 21.98 -5.37 6.02
N ASP A 79 21.77 -5.19 4.75
CA ASP A 79 22.03 -3.93 4.03
C ASP A 79 20.84 -2.95 4.03
N SER A 80 19.81 -3.20 4.84
CA SER A 80 18.57 -2.41 4.86
C SER A 80 18.81 -0.90 4.99
N SER A 81 19.83 -0.48 5.73
CA SER A 81 20.19 0.94 5.89
C SER A 81 20.59 1.64 4.58
N LYS A 82 20.99 0.90 3.55
CA LYS A 82 21.31 1.43 2.21
C LYS A 82 20.05 1.70 1.38
N TYR A 83 18.92 1.10 1.75
CA TYR A 83 17.67 1.18 1.02
C TYR A 83 16.67 2.04 1.81
N PRO A 84 16.53 3.32 1.49
CA PRO A 84 15.66 4.22 2.25
C PRO A 84 14.18 3.81 2.17
N LEU A 85 13.49 4.02 3.28
CA LEU A 85 12.04 4.05 3.40
C LEU A 85 11.70 5.27 4.25
N LYS A 86 11.15 6.32 3.65
CA LYS A 86 10.93 7.59 4.32
C LYS A 86 9.76 8.38 3.74
N THR A 87 9.10 9.13 4.59
CA THR A 87 8.21 10.21 4.20
C THR A 87 9.04 11.39 3.73
N ILE A 88 8.77 11.88 2.51
CA ILE A 88 9.49 12.99 1.88
C ILE A 88 8.80 14.30 2.18
N GLN A 89 7.46 14.32 2.10
CA GLN A 89 6.63 15.50 2.27
C GLN A 89 5.31 15.10 2.93
N VAL A 90 4.92 15.83 3.95
CA VAL A 90 3.57 15.80 4.50
C VAL A 90 2.85 17.03 3.96
N ILE A 91 1.81 16.84 3.16
CA ILE A 91 1.01 17.93 2.60
C ILE A 91 -0.10 18.30 3.58
N ASN A 92 -0.74 17.28 4.15
CA ASN A 92 -1.68 17.36 5.27
C ASN A 92 -1.86 15.99 5.92
N ASP A 93 -2.70 15.88 6.95
CA ASP A 93 -2.88 14.67 7.77
C ASP A 93 -3.29 13.42 6.99
N HIS A 94 -3.87 13.58 5.80
CA HIS A 94 -4.35 12.49 4.95
C HIS A 94 -3.71 12.46 3.56
N HIS A 95 -2.62 13.24 3.36
CA HIS A 95 -1.92 13.30 2.09
C HIS A 95 -0.42 13.51 2.32
N HIS A 96 0.37 12.54 1.92
CA HIS A 96 1.84 12.61 2.01
C HIS A 96 2.52 11.95 0.81
N ILE A 97 3.80 12.25 0.64
CA ILE A 97 4.66 11.66 -0.38
C ILE A 97 5.72 10.81 0.31
N THR A 98 5.92 9.60 -0.19
CA THR A 98 6.92 8.67 0.33
C THR A 98 7.90 8.25 -0.75
N TYR A 99 9.11 7.94 -0.32
CA TYR A 99 10.16 7.38 -1.13
C TYR A 99 10.66 6.08 -0.51
N SER A 100 10.69 5.02 -1.28
CA SER A 100 11.13 3.71 -0.81
C SER A 100 12.03 3.01 -1.82
N CYS A 101 12.99 2.25 -1.30
CA CYS A 101 13.87 1.40 -2.11
C CYS A 101 13.83 -0.03 -1.60
N ARG A 102 13.93 -0.98 -2.52
CA ARG A 102 13.96 -2.40 -2.20
C ARG A 102 15.03 -3.12 -3.00
N LYS A 103 15.79 -3.94 -2.32
CA LYS A 103 16.68 -4.91 -2.95
C LYS A 103 15.85 -6.01 -3.61
N LEU A 104 16.25 -6.40 -4.82
CA LEU A 104 15.72 -7.60 -5.47
C LEU A 104 16.78 -8.71 -5.45
N PRO A 105 16.39 -9.98 -5.58
CA PRO A 105 17.34 -11.07 -5.70
C PRO A 105 18.28 -10.87 -6.92
N PRO A 106 19.58 -11.17 -6.79
CA PRO A 106 20.49 -11.15 -7.94
C PRO A 106 19.98 -12.04 -9.10
N PRO A 107 20.22 -11.68 -10.36
CA PRO A 107 21.03 -10.55 -10.85
C PRO A 107 20.27 -9.22 -11.03
N MET A 108 19.10 -9.07 -10.44
CA MET A 108 18.26 -7.90 -10.66
C MET A 108 18.77 -6.67 -9.88
N ASN A 109 18.69 -5.53 -10.55
CA ASN A 109 18.95 -4.24 -9.91
C ASN A 109 17.91 -3.92 -8.84
N PRO A 110 18.24 -3.14 -7.81
CA PRO A 110 17.27 -2.64 -6.85
C PRO A 110 16.15 -1.81 -7.50
N ARG A 111 15.03 -1.70 -6.83
CA ARG A 111 13.90 -0.88 -7.25
C ARG A 111 13.66 0.25 -6.27
N GLU A 112 13.26 1.39 -6.83
CA GLU A 112 12.76 2.52 -6.04
C GLU A 112 11.33 2.88 -6.47
N TRP A 113 10.59 3.45 -5.53
CA TRP A 113 9.25 3.99 -5.74
C TRP A 113 9.16 5.35 -5.08
N LEU A 114 8.63 6.31 -5.82
CA LEU A 114 8.23 7.62 -5.34
C LEU A 114 6.72 7.69 -5.47
N THR A 115 6.01 7.85 -4.36
CA THR A 115 4.56 7.63 -4.34
C THR A 115 3.84 8.70 -3.56
N ARG A 116 2.66 9.03 -4.03
CA ARG A 116 1.66 9.86 -3.38
C ARG A 116 0.67 8.96 -2.65
N ASN A 117 0.39 9.30 -1.42
CA ASN A 117 -0.47 8.56 -0.52
C ASN A 117 -1.62 9.47 -0.09
N ILE A 118 -2.86 9.05 -0.32
CA ILE A 118 -4.05 9.83 -0.02
C ILE A 118 -5.09 8.96 0.68
N ILE A 119 -5.67 9.48 1.76
CA ILE A 119 -6.83 8.89 2.41
C ILE A 119 -8.07 9.66 1.97
N GLN A 120 -9.12 8.94 1.66
CA GLN A 120 -10.43 9.50 1.35
C GLN A 120 -11.54 8.68 2.01
N ARG A 121 -12.46 9.37 2.68
CA ARG A 121 -13.72 8.76 3.13
C ARG A 121 -14.73 8.83 1.99
N VAL A 122 -15.46 7.74 1.81
CA VAL A 122 -16.54 7.62 0.82
C VAL A 122 -17.76 6.99 1.47
N ASN A 123 -18.93 7.17 0.86
CA ASN A 123 -20.20 6.59 1.30
C ASN A 123 -20.56 6.90 2.76
N ALA A 124 -20.58 8.18 3.12
CA ALA A 124 -21.03 8.64 4.45
C ALA A 124 -20.40 7.84 5.61
N ASP A 125 -19.07 7.75 5.64
CA ASP A 125 -18.27 7.11 6.68
C ASP A 125 -18.32 5.57 6.75
N THR A 126 -18.97 4.91 5.81
CA THR A 126 -18.95 3.43 5.79
C THR A 126 -17.72 2.86 5.14
N THR A 127 -17.04 3.62 4.30
CA THR A 127 -15.88 3.15 3.54
C THR A 127 -14.74 4.18 3.57
N ILE A 128 -13.54 3.71 3.86
CA ILE A 128 -12.33 4.50 3.72
C ILE A 128 -11.51 3.92 2.57
N LYS A 129 -10.99 4.77 1.70
CA LYS A 129 -10.03 4.39 0.65
C LYS A 129 -8.69 5.02 0.94
N TYR A 130 -7.65 4.19 0.89
CA TYR A 130 -6.26 4.62 0.94
C TYR A 130 -5.62 4.35 -0.43
N LEU A 131 -5.30 5.44 -1.09
CA LEU A 131 -4.68 5.46 -2.40
C LEU A 131 -3.17 5.58 -2.27
N TYR A 132 -2.45 4.77 -3.03
CA TYR A 132 -1.00 4.76 -3.11
C TYR A 132 -0.62 4.68 -4.59
N THR A 133 -0.08 5.76 -5.16
CA THR A 133 0.20 5.84 -6.59
C THR A 133 1.55 6.48 -6.87
N SER A 134 2.27 5.97 -7.86
CA SER A 134 3.54 6.54 -8.29
C SER A 134 3.36 7.95 -8.85
N ILE A 135 4.33 8.80 -8.56
CA ILE A 135 4.49 10.14 -9.11
C ILE A 135 5.85 10.28 -9.78
N HIS A 136 6.00 11.30 -10.62
CA HIS A 136 7.23 11.61 -11.33
C HIS A 136 8.09 12.61 -10.57
N ASP A 137 9.35 12.79 -10.99
CA ASP A 137 10.31 13.68 -10.33
C ASP A 137 9.99 15.18 -10.52
N ASP A 138 9.12 15.51 -11.46
CA ASP A 138 8.60 16.85 -11.74
C ASP A 138 7.27 17.14 -11.03
N ASP A 139 6.85 16.28 -10.11
CA ASP A 139 5.64 16.48 -9.34
C ASP A 139 5.75 17.78 -8.51
N PRO A 140 4.76 18.70 -8.63
CA PRO A 140 4.83 20.03 -8.01
C PRO A 140 4.81 20.00 -6.46
N ASP A 141 4.38 18.90 -5.87
CA ASP A 141 4.37 18.75 -4.41
C ASP A 141 5.68 18.17 -3.86
N LEU A 142 6.64 17.85 -4.72
CA LEU A 142 7.97 17.42 -4.26
C LEU A 142 8.77 18.60 -3.71
N PRO A 143 9.39 18.48 -2.53
CA PRO A 143 10.24 19.53 -2.02
C PRO A 143 11.49 19.69 -2.91
N PRO A 144 11.97 20.92 -3.16
CA PRO A 144 13.20 21.16 -3.93
C PRO A 144 14.44 20.46 -3.35
N SER A 145 14.42 20.16 -2.06
CA SER A 145 15.48 19.44 -1.35
C SER A 145 15.44 17.91 -1.57
N PHE A 146 14.44 17.39 -2.30
CA PHE A 146 14.37 15.97 -2.54
C PHE A 146 15.56 15.49 -3.37
N THR A 147 16.29 14.53 -2.84
CA THR A 147 17.39 13.85 -3.53
C THR A 147 17.12 12.35 -3.54
N LYS A 148 17.31 11.75 -4.70
CA LYS A 148 17.27 10.29 -4.85
C LYS A 148 18.40 9.63 -4.06
N THR A 149 18.28 8.33 -3.85
CA THR A 149 19.38 7.53 -3.30
C THR A 149 20.61 7.58 -4.21
N THR A 150 21.78 7.41 -3.61
CA THR A 150 23.05 7.25 -4.32
C THR A 150 23.31 5.83 -4.81
N ILE A 151 22.37 4.92 -4.63
CA ILE A 151 22.48 3.53 -5.12
C ILE A 151 22.59 3.56 -6.65
N THR A 152 23.70 2.99 -7.17
CA THR A 152 23.93 2.88 -8.61
C THR A 152 23.03 1.82 -9.23
N ASN A 153 22.63 2.03 -10.49
CA ASN A 153 21.79 1.10 -11.25
C ASN A 153 20.40 0.82 -10.64
N ILE A 154 19.88 1.74 -9.81
CA ILE A 154 18.52 1.61 -9.30
C ILE A 154 17.50 1.86 -10.42
N VAL A 155 16.43 1.09 -10.45
CA VAL A 155 15.36 1.21 -11.45
C VAL A 155 14.11 1.74 -10.80
N ARG A 156 13.52 2.81 -11.36
CA ARG A 156 12.22 3.35 -10.94
C ARG A 156 11.11 2.41 -11.38
N GLY A 157 10.42 1.80 -10.42
CA GLY A 157 9.19 1.06 -10.65
C GLY A 157 7.97 1.99 -10.60
N GLU A 158 6.86 1.50 -11.12
CA GLU A 158 5.56 2.16 -11.01
C GLU A 158 4.60 1.28 -10.23
N ILE A 159 3.78 1.90 -9.39
CA ILE A 159 2.79 1.23 -8.57
C ILE A 159 1.52 2.07 -8.50
N SER A 160 0.38 1.41 -8.57
CA SER A 160 -0.92 1.98 -8.24
C SER A 160 -1.65 1.00 -7.36
N MET A 161 -2.09 1.43 -6.19
CA MET A 161 -2.71 0.57 -5.19
C MET A 161 -3.86 1.30 -4.52
N ILE A 162 -4.94 0.58 -4.28
CA ILE A 162 -6.07 1.04 -3.47
C ILE A 162 -6.32 0.01 -2.38
N HIS A 163 -6.31 0.46 -1.15
CA HIS A 163 -6.90 -0.24 -0.03
C HIS A 163 -8.31 0.32 0.18
N GLU A 164 -9.29 -0.54 0.17
CA GLU A 164 -10.67 -0.20 0.46
C GLU A 164 -11.09 -0.90 1.76
N TYR A 165 -11.50 -0.11 2.73
CA TYR A 165 -11.89 -0.55 4.06
C TYR A 165 -13.38 -0.27 4.25
N GLU A 166 -14.21 -1.27 4.05
CA GLU A 166 -15.66 -1.19 4.20
C GLU A 166 -16.07 -1.67 5.60
N ARG A 167 -16.76 -0.81 6.34
CA ARG A 167 -17.27 -1.13 7.67
C ARG A 167 -18.35 -2.20 7.59
N LEU A 168 -18.19 -3.26 8.33
CA LEU A 168 -19.18 -4.32 8.54
C LEU A 168 -19.75 -4.26 9.97
N PRO A 169 -20.89 -4.94 10.23
CA PRO A 169 -21.39 -5.16 11.59
C PRO A 169 -20.34 -5.84 12.48
N HIS A 170 -20.57 -5.80 13.81
CA HIS A 170 -19.75 -6.48 14.82
C HIS A 170 -18.28 -6.08 14.84
N ASN A 171 -18.02 -4.79 14.62
CA ASN A 171 -16.65 -4.25 14.67
C ASN A 171 -15.69 -4.90 13.68
N GLN A 172 -16.18 -5.23 12.49
CA GLN A 172 -15.43 -5.85 11.41
C GLN A 172 -15.23 -4.90 10.23
N THR A 173 -14.22 -5.18 9.45
CA THR A 173 -13.91 -4.47 8.21
C THR A 173 -13.69 -5.48 7.07
N ARG A 174 -14.39 -5.26 5.95
CA ARG A 174 -13.99 -5.89 4.68
C ARG A 174 -12.82 -5.09 4.12
N PHE A 175 -11.67 -5.73 4.07
CA PHE A 175 -10.46 -5.16 3.48
C PHE A 175 -10.29 -5.70 2.06
N THR A 176 -10.35 -4.81 1.07
CA THR A 176 -10.03 -5.12 -0.33
C THR A 176 -8.79 -4.35 -0.76
N LEU A 177 -7.76 -5.07 -1.15
CA LEU A 177 -6.53 -4.54 -1.73
C LEU A 177 -6.55 -4.79 -3.25
N ARG A 178 -6.43 -3.71 -4.04
CA ARG A 178 -6.19 -3.76 -5.48
C ARG A 178 -4.84 -3.14 -5.77
N LEU A 179 -4.02 -3.82 -6.55
CA LEU A 179 -2.64 -3.44 -6.78
C LEU A 179 -2.24 -3.70 -8.23
N LYS A 180 -1.66 -2.69 -8.87
CA LYS A 180 -0.98 -2.79 -10.17
C LYS A 180 0.47 -2.38 -9.97
N VAL A 181 1.40 -3.22 -10.41
CA VAL A 181 2.84 -2.95 -10.35
C VAL A 181 3.47 -3.17 -11.70
N ASP A 182 4.24 -2.20 -12.14
CA ASP A 182 5.22 -2.33 -13.21
C ASP A 182 6.62 -2.21 -12.59
N ILE A 183 7.29 -3.33 -12.46
CA ILE A 183 8.62 -3.38 -11.82
C ILE A 183 9.69 -2.83 -12.77
N LYS A 184 9.36 -2.62 -14.04
CA LYS A 184 10.26 -2.20 -15.13
C LYS A 184 11.46 -3.15 -15.35
N GLY A 185 11.98 -3.12 -16.54
CA GLY A 185 13.11 -3.97 -16.93
C GLY A 185 12.76 -5.45 -17.07
N SER A 186 13.76 -6.27 -17.32
CA SER A 186 13.61 -7.71 -17.56
C SER A 186 13.52 -8.46 -16.22
N VAL A 187 12.32 -8.56 -15.65
CA VAL A 187 12.06 -9.33 -14.43
C VAL A 187 11.37 -10.64 -14.81
N PRO A 188 11.91 -11.80 -14.40
CA PRO A 188 11.27 -13.09 -14.66
C PRO A 188 9.85 -13.13 -14.07
N LYS A 189 8.88 -13.67 -14.83
CA LYS A 189 7.48 -13.78 -14.40
C LYS A 189 7.32 -14.41 -13.01
N LYS A 190 8.11 -15.44 -12.71
CA LYS A 190 8.08 -16.10 -11.40
C LYS A 190 8.42 -15.14 -10.25
N ILE A 191 9.40 -14.25 -10.45
CA ILE A 191 9.79 -13.25 -9.44
C ILE A 191 8.72 -12.16 -9.30
N ALA A 192 8.18 -11.68 -10.41
CA ALA A 192 7.09 -10.71 -10.40
C ALA A 192 5.85 -11.26 -9.68
N ASN A 193 5.48 -12.52 -9.93
CA ASN A 193 4.37 -13.21 -9.24
C ASN A 193 4.62 -13.38 -7.75
N MET A 194 5.84 -13.78 -7.37
CA MET A 194 6.20 -13.93 -5.95
C MET A 194 6.13 -12.58 -5.23
N GLY A 195 6.60 -11.50 -5.87
CA GLY A 195 6.49 -10.14 -5.35
C GLY A 195 5.04 -9.70 -5.17
N MET A 196 4.20 -9.93 -6.18
CA MET A 196 2.76 -9.63 -6.12
C MET A 196 2.06 -10.45 -5.04
N SER A 197 2.32 -11.76 -4.99
CA SER A 197 1.78 -12.62 -3.95
C SER A 197 2.15 -12.12 -2.55
N GLY A 198 3.40 -11.72 -2.34
CA GLY A 198 3.86 -11.12 -1.08
C GLY A 198 3.19 -9.80 -0.73
N ALA A 199 2.92 -8.95 -1.73
CA ALA A 199 2.21 -7.70 -1.53
C ALA A 199 0.75 -7.94 -1.13
N LEU A 200 0.07 -8.87 -1.78
CA LEU A 200 -1.32 -9.23 -1.46
C LEU A 200 -1.49 -9.89 -0.09
N GLN A 201 -0.43 -10.48 0.48
CA GLN A 201 -0.43 -11.00 1.85
C GLN A 201 -0.66 -9.94 2.93
N GLN A 202 -0.64 -8.65 2.60
CA GLN A 202 -0.96 -7.58 3.55
C GLN A 202 -2.35 -7.78 4.18
N VAL A 203 -3.33 -8.24 3.42
CA VAL A 203 -4.68 -8.54 3.93
C VAL A 203 -4.61 -9.63 5.02
N TYR A 204 -3.87 -10.70 4.77
CA TYR A 204 -3.69 -11.78 5.73
C TYR A 204 -2.88 -11.36 6.97
N ARG A 205 -1.85 -10.53 6.79
CA ARG A 205 -1.07 -10.00 7.92
C ARG A 205 -1.92 -9.12 8.83
N ALA A 206 -2.75 -8.25 8.25
CA ALA A 206 -3.71 -7.46 9.00
C ALA A 206 -4.69 -8.35 9.78
N TYR A 207 -5.25 -9.36 9.12
CA TYR A 207 -6.11 -10.34 9.78
C TYR A 207 -5.41 -11.00 10.98
N LYS A 208 -4.17 -11.45 10.81
CA LYS A 208 -3.38 -12.06 11.89
C LYS A 208 -3.07 -11.11 13.03
N TYR A 209 -2.72 -9.86 12.70
CA TYR A 209 -2.39 -8.84 13.69
C TYR A 209 -3.58 -8.55 14.62
N PHE A 210 -4.75 -8.30 14.04
CA PHE A 210 -5.95 -7.97 14.81
C PHE A 210 -6.64 -9.18 15.47
N GLN A 211 -6.09 -10.38 15.31
CA GLN A 211 -6.49 -11.57 16.07
C GLN A 211 -5.71 -11.74 17.38
N ARG A 212 -4.68 -10.92 17.62
CA ARG A 212 -3.82 -11.03 18.80
C ARG A 212 -4.26 -10.02 19.86
N ASP A 213 -4.02 -10.38 21.13
CA ASP A 213 -4.12 -9.50 22.31
C ASP A 213 -2.80 -8.72 22.51
N GLU A 214 -2.14 -8.31 21.45
CA GLU A 214 -0.89 -7.54 21.51
C GLU A 214 -1.20 -6.05 21.73
N GLU A 215 -0.32 -5.37 22.50
CA GLU A 215 -0.38 -3.93 22.70
C GLU A 215 -0.29 -3.19 21.36
N ILE A 216 -1.11 -2.17 21.19
CA ILE A 216 -1.08 -1.30 20.01
C ILE A 216 0.15 -0.40 20.12
N ASP A 217 0.89 -0.29 19.00
CA ASP A 217 2.01 0.64 18.88
C ASP A 217 1.57 2.09 19.17
N GLU A 218 2.37 2.87 19.90
CA GLU A 218 2.03 4.26 20.30
C GLU A 218 1.73 5.15 19.08
N LEU A 219 2.43 4.93 17.95
CA LEU A 219 2.17 5.64 16.73
C LEU A 219 0.80 5.25 16.13
N GLU A 220 0.41 3.98 16.21
CA GLU A 220 -0.91 3.53 15.79
C GLU A 220 -2.02 4.16 16.64
N VAL A 221 -1.80 4.32 17.94
CA VAL A 221 -2.74 5.05 18.83
C VAL A 221 -2.92 6.48 18.36
N SER A 222 -1.84 7.19 18.09
CA SER A 222 -1.89 8.57 17.58
C SER A 222 -2.60 8.66 16.23
N LEU A 223 -2.38 7.69 15.35
CA LEU A 223 -3.06 7.61 14.04
C LEU A 223 -4.55 7.31 14.20
N ILE A 224 -4.94 6.46 15.13
CA ILE A 224 -6.33 6.18 15.46
C ILE A 224 -7.03 7.45 15.96
N GLU A 225 -6.38 8.20 16.84
CA GLU A 225 -6.90 9.48 17.33
C GLU A 225 -7.10 10.48 16.19
N MET A 226 -6.10 10.63 15.32
CA MET A 226 -6.18 11.49 14.12
C MET A 226 -7.36 11.09 13.22
N MET A 227 -7.56 9.78 12.96
CA MET A 227 -8.67 9.29 12.15
C MET A 227 -10.03 9.57 12.79
N ASN A 228 -10.12 9.50 14.11
CA ASN A 228 -11.35 9.81 14.84
C ASN A 228 -11.68 11.31 14.79
N ILE A 229 -10.67 12.19 14.86
CA ILE A 229 -10.83 13.64 14.66
C ILE A 229 -11.36 13.94 13.25
N MET A 230 -10.80 13.29 12.23
CA MET A 230 -11.29 13.42 10.84
C MET A 230 -12.75 13.00 10.71
N ARG A 231 -13.22 12.00 11.48
CA ARG A 231 -14.61 11.58 11.51
C ARG A 231 -15.54 12.66 12.08
N GLY A 232 -15.08 13.39 13.11
CA GLY A 232 -15.83 14.50 13.72
C GLY A 232 -15.87 15.76 12.85
N SER A 233 -14.87 15.98 11.99
CA SER A 233 -14.74 17.20 11.16
C SER A 233 -15.60 17.19 9.90
N ASN A 234 -16.18 16.08 9.52
CA ASN A 234 -17.06 15.96 8.34
C ASN A 234 -18.54 16.22 8.67
N THR A 235 -18.84 16.79 9.85
CA THR A 235 -20.20 17.16 10.29
C THR A 235 -20.42 18.68 10.12
N ILE A 236 -19.98 19.27 8.99
CA ILE A 236 -20.34 20.62 8.55
C ILE A 236 -20.82 20.57 7.10
#